data_402d8f70d10bce64d7afff9650c530aa
#
_entry.id   402d8f70d10bce64d7afff9650c530aa
#
_cell.length_a   1.000
_cell.length_b   1.000
_cell.length_c   1.000
_cell.angle_alpha   90.00
_cell.angle_beta   90.00
_cell.angle_gamma   90.00
#
_symmetry.space_group_name_H-M   'P 1'
#
loop_
_entity.id
_entity.type
_entity.pdbx_description
1 polymer ?
#
loop_
_entity_poly.entity_id
_entity_poly.type
_entity_poly.pdbx_seq_one_letter_code
_entity_poly.pdbx_strand_id
1 'polypeptide(L)'
;MAKKALLMILDGWGIGSHGKGDVIFQTPTPFMDSLNAKYPHSELLASGENVGLPDGQMGNSEVGHLNIGAGRIVYQDLVKINRACADGSIMKNPEVVSAYEYAKKNGKGLHLMGLTSTGGVHSSLDHLFKLVDIAGEYGISDKTYVHCFMDGRDTDPKSGKGFIADLVKHCEPTGAHVASIIGRFYAMDRDKRWNRVKVAYDQLVEGKGRQVSDMVEGVQSCYDTDSEDHKNTDEFMEPLVNANCDGRIKEGDVVIFFNYRNDRAKELTMVLTQQDMPEEGMHTIPGLQYYCMTPYDASFTGVHILFPKENVHNTLGEFISKQGLKQLHTAETEKYAHVTFFFNGGRETPYEGEDRILVASPKVATYDLKPEMSAYEVKDKLVEAIKENKYDFIVVNFANGDMVGHTGVYEAIEKAVTAVDNCVKDVVTAANEVGYETIIIADHGNADNAINADGTPNTAHSLNPVPFIYVTENEHVKVKNGVLADVAPSILHIMGLKQPEEMTGQDLIED
;
A
#
# COMPACT_ATOMS: atom_id res chain seq x y z
N MET A 1 8.03 16.53 34.34
CA MET A 1 6.83 17.16 33.77
C MET A 1 6.72 16.68 32.34
N ALA A 2 5.53 16.36 31.84
CA ALA A 2 5.35 16.06 30.43
C ALA A 2 5.80 17.25 29.60
N LYS A 3 6.68 17.03 28.63
CA LYS A 3 7.16 18.07 27.72
C LYS A 3 6.21 18.16 26.53
N LYS A 4 6.19 19.30 25.88
CA LYS A 4 5.45 19.52 24.64
C LYS A 4 6.29 19.07 23.47
N ALA A 5 5.68 18.44 22.48
CA ALA A 5 6.37 17.92 21.31
C ALA A 5 5.90 18.60 20.02
N LEU A 6 6.84 18.92 19.15
CA LEU A 6 6.61 19.38 17.79
C LEU A 6 7.21 18.35 16.81
N LEU A 7 6.41 17.85 15.89
CA LEU A 7 6.85 17.03 14.78
C LEU A 7 6.81 17.84 13.49
N MET A 8 7.97 18.01 12.86
CA MET A 8 8.10 18.70 11.60
C MET A 8 8.47 17.72 10.50
N ILE A 9 7.63 17.61 9.48
CA ILE A 9 7.81 16.72 8.33
C ILE A 9 8.21 17.59 7.13
N LEU A 10 9.43 17.43 6.65
CA LEU A 10 9.95 18.07 5.46
C LEU A 10 9.72 17.14 4.28
N ASP A 11 8.57 17.26 3.61
CA ASP A 11 8.13 16.33 2.57
C ASP A 11 9.14 16.27 1.41
N GLY A 12 9.55 15.06 1.06
CA GLY A 12 10.54 14.84 0.00
C GLY A 12 11.99 15.18 0.34
N TRP A 13 12.32 15.40 1.62
CA TRP A 13 13.68 15.74 2.08
C TRP A 13 14.48 14.49 2.45
N GLY A 14 14.99 13.78 1.43
CA GLY A 14 15.85 12.61 1.64
C GLY A 14 17.29 12.94 1.93
N ILE A 15 18.05 11.93 2.33
CA ILE A 15 19.51 11.98 2.47
C ILE A 15 20.12 11.34 1.23
N GLY A 16 20.56 12.18 0.29
CA GLY A 16 21.02 11.74 -1.01
C GLY A 16 22.49 11.34 -1.07
N SER A 17 22.99 11.20 -2.30
CA SER A 17 24.35 10.73 -2.57
C SER A 17 25.41 11.82 -2.49
N HIS A 18 25.06 13.06 -2.17
CA HIS A 18 25.91 14.26 -2.24
C HIS A 18 26.42 14.58 -3.65
N GLY A 19 25.86 13.92 -4.68
CA GLY A 19 26.16 14.19 -6.08
C GLY A 19 25.42 15.41 -6.64
N LYS A 20 25.60 15.67 -7.94
CA LYS A 20 24.96 16.82 -8.62
C LYS A 20 23.44 16.81 -8.58
N GLY A 21 22.84 15.62 -8.54
CA GLY A 21 21.38 15.44 -8.48
C GLY A 21 20.80 15.64 -7.07
N ASP A 22 21.62 15.69 -6.05
CA ASP A 22 21.21 15.92 -4.67
C ASP A 22 21.07 17.43 -4.42
N VAL A 23 19.89 17.98 -4.74
CA VAL A 23 19.65 19.42 -4.65
C VAL A 23 19.71 19.91 -3.20
N ILE A 24 19.33 19.06 -2.25
CA ILE A 24 19.39 19.38 -0.82
C ILE A 24 20.85 19.63 -0.40
N PHE A 25 21.74 18.72 -0.80
CA PHE A 25 23.17 18.87 -0.48
C PHE A 25 23.84 20.02 -1.25
N GLN A 26 23.45 20.24 -2.51
CA GLN A 26 24.02 21.30 -3.36
C GLN A 26 23.54 22.71 -2.98
N THR A 27 22.40 22.81 -2.32
CA THR A 27 21.81 24.10 -1.92
C THR A 27 22.28 24.47 -0.51
N PRO A 28 22.75 25.69 -0.27
CA PRO A 28 23.08 26.15 1.09
C PRO A 28 21.84 26.12 2.00
N THR A 29 21.92 25.35 3.08
CA THR A 29 20.87 25.21 4.10
C THR A 29 21.47 25.47 5.49
N PRO A 30 21.88 26.70 5.76
CA PRO A 30 22.72 27.01 6.94
C PRO A 30 22.03 26.67 8.26
N PHE A 31 20.71 26.73 8.32
CA PHE A 31 20.01 26.39 9.55
C PHE A 31 19.93 24.87 9.77
N MET A 32 19.54 24.11 8.76
CA MET A 32 19.56 22.64 8.84
C MET A 32 20.95 22.09 9.10
N ASP A 33 22.00 22.67 8.48
CA ASP A 33 23.39 22.32 8.75
C ASP A 33 23.77 22.58 10.21
N SER A 34 23.30 23.69 10.79
CA SER A 34 23.54 24.02 12.20
C SER A 34 22.83 23.05 13.16
N LEU A 35 21.64 22.54 12.78
CA LEU A 35 20.92 21.54 13.56
C LEU A 35 21.66 20.20 13.56
N ASN A 36 22.10 19.74 12.40
CA ASN A 36 22.90 18.52 12.25
C ASN A 36 24.23 18.58 13.03
N ALA A 37 24.86 19.75 13.08
CA ALA A 37 26.10 19.95 13.82
C ALA A 37 25.93 19.99 15.35
N LYS A 38 24.75 20.42 15.83
CA LYS A 38 24.50 20.67 17.25
C LYS A 38 23.70 19.56 17.96
N TYR A 39 22.71 18.99 17.29
CA TYR A 39 21.74 18.15 17.94
C TYR A 39 21.92 16.64 17.56
N PRO A 40 21.48 15.70 18.42
CA PRO A 40 21.49 14.30 18.09
C PRO A 40 20.61 14.05 16.85
N HIS A 41 21.16 13.30 15.91
CA HIS A 41 20.49 12.98 14.65
C HIS A 41 20.82 11.56 14.20
N SER A 42 19.94 11.01 13.38
CA SER A 42 20.04 9.67 12.80
C SER A 42 19.28 9.61 11.47
N GLU A 43 19.14 8.42 10.94
CA GLU A 43 18.47 8.17 9.67
C GLU A 43 17.29 7.22 9.86
N LEU A 44 16.21 7.46 9.10
CA LEU A 44 15.05 6.57 9.02
C LEU A 44 14.95 5.97 7.63
N LEU A 45 14.69 4.66 7.57
CA LEU A 45 14.33 3.99 6.33
C LEU A 45 12.87 4.29 6.00
N ALA A 46 12.62 4.76 4.77
CA ALA A 46 11.34 5.29 4.33
C ALA A 46 10.83 4.66 3.03
N SER A 47 11.31 3.47 2.66
CA SER A 47 10.96 2.77 1.42
C SER A 47 10.80 1.27 1.62
N GLY A 48 10.19 0.61 0.65
CA GLY A 48 10.01 -0.85 0.65
C GLY A 48 9.29 -1.38 1.88
N GLU A 49 9.67 -2.54 2.36
CA GLU A 49 9.02 -3.20 3.51
C GLU A 49 9.12 -2.40 4.82
N ASN A 50 10.07 -1.47 4.92
CA ASN A 50 10.20 -0.59 6.09
C ASN A 50 9.00 0.35 6.27
N VAL A 51 8.19 0.50 5.25
CA VAL A 51 6.93 1.28 5.27
C VAL A 51 5.73 0.45 4.80
N GLY A 52 5.88 -0.87 4.73
CA GLY A 52 4.81 -1.81 4.36
C GLY A 52 4.55 -1.91 2.86
N LEU A 53 5.46 -1.42 2.02
CA LEU A 53 5.45 -1.57 0.56
C LEU A 53 6.28 -2.78 0.12
N PRO A 54 6.11 -3.28 -1.12
CA PRO A 54 7.02 -4.26 -1.69
C PRO A 54 8.48 -3.81 -1.64
N ASP A 55 9.40 -4.76 -1.51
CA ASP A 55 10.83 -4.46 -1.52
C ASP A 55 11.24 -3.72 -2.80
N GLY A 56 12.13 -2.74 -2.66
CA GLY A 56 12.58 -1.88 -3.76
C GLY A 56 11.58 -0.83 -4.25
N GLN A 57 10.39 -0.75 -3.66
CA GLN A 57 9.42 0.30 -3.99
C GLN A 57 9.70 1.57 -3.17
N MET A 58 9.74 2.71 -3.87
CA MET A 58 9.90 4.03 -3.24
C MET A 58 8.73 4.33 -2.30
N GLY A 59 9.02 4.94 -1.15
CA GLY A 59 8.00 5.49 -0.26
C GLY A 59 7.19 6.61 -0.93
N ASN A 60 6.09 6.96 -0.31
CA ASN A 60 5.23 8.07 -0.72
C ASN A 60 4.60 8.72 0.50
N SER A 61 4.02 9.91 0.30
CA SER A 61 3.49 10.70 1.43
C SER A 61 2.32 10.02 2.14
N GLU A 62 1.45 9.30 1.42
CA GLU A 62 0.30 8.60 2.01
C GLU A 62 0.77 7.52 2.99
N VAL A 63 1.60 6.62 2.51
CA VAL A 63 2.17 5.51 3.29
C VAL A 63 3.09 6.05 4.39
N GLY A 64 3.92 7.05 4.09
CA GLY A 64 4.84 7.65 5.06
C GLY A 64 4.09 8.23 6.26
N HIS A 65 3.11 9.11 6.01
CA HIS A 65 2.33 9.73 7.09
C HIS A 65 1.47 8.71 7.86
N LEU A 66 0.95 7.68 7.18
CA LEU A 66 0.23 6.59 7.83
C LEU A 66 1.13 5.84 8.82
N ASN A 67 2.34 5.46 8.43
CA ASN A 67 3.29 4.77 9.32
C ASN A 67 3.75 5.66 10.48
N ILE A 68 4.04 6.94 10.20
CA ILE A 68 4.43 7.92 11.23
C ILE A 68 3.33 8.05 12.30
N GLY A 69 2.08 8.26 11.87
CA GLY A 69 0.97 8.43 12.80
C GLY A 69 0.54 7.14 13.49
N ALA A 70 0.67 6.00 12.83
CA ALA A 70 0.31 4.69 13.38
C ALA A 70 1.30 4.18 14.44
N GLY A 71 2.57 4.64 14.43
CA GLY A 71 3.61 4.11 15.31
C GLY A 71 3.92 2.63 15.07
N ARG A 72 3.63 2.15 13.87
CA ARG A 72 3.87 0.76 13.42
C ARG A 72 3.94 0.69 11.91
N ILE A 73 4.58 -0.34 11.38
CA ILE A 73 4.55 -0.60 9.94
C ILE A 73 3.16 -1.10 9.57
N VAL A 74 2.47 -0.35 8.71
CA VAL A 74 1.17 -0.73 8.16
C VAL A 74 1.41 -1.35 6.79
N TYR A 75 1.36 -2.68 6.74
CA TYR A 75 1.62 -3.43 5.53
C TYR A 75 0.47 -3.30 4.53
N GLN A 76 0.80 -3.02 3.26
CA GLN A 76 -0.15 -3.14 2.16
C GLN A 76 -0.54 -4.60 1.93
N ASP A 77 -1.72 -4.81 1.33
CA ASP A 77 -2.29 -6.16 1.16
C ASP A 77 -1.31 -7.15 0.52
N LEU A 78 -0.64 -6.75 -0.56
CA LEU A 78 0.36 -7.61 -1.21
C LEU A 78 1.45 -8.08 -0.24
N VAL A 79 2.05 -7.14 0.49
CA VAL A 79 3.16 -7.45 1.41
C VAL A 79 2.67 -8.27 2.61
N LYS A 80 1.50 -7.92 3.15
CA LYS A 80 0.86 -8.66 4.24
C LYS A 80 0.63 -10.13 3.86
N ILE A 81 0.09 -10.37 2.67
CA ILE A 81 -0.18 -11.72 2.18
C ILE A 81 1.13 -12.44 1.84
N ASN A 82 2.09 -11.76 1.20
CA ASN A 82 3.43 -12.34 0.93
C ASN A 82 4.08 -12.84 2.22
N ARG A 83 4.07 -12.04 3.28
CA ARG A 83 4.64 -12.42 4.59
C ARG A 83 3.91 -13.62 5.18
N ALA A 84 2.58 -13.61 5.16
CA ALA A 84 1.77 -14.72 5.67
C ALA A 84 2.02 -16.03 4.91
N CYS A 85 2.28 -15.96 3.59
CA CYS A 85 2.66 -17.12 2.79
C CYS A 85 4.08 -17.59 3.12
N ALA A 86 5.05 -16.67 3.26
CA ALA A 86 6.45 -16.99 3.50
C ALA A 86 6.70 -17.60 4.88
N ASP A 87 6.09 -17.05 5.94
CA ASP A 87 6.24 -17.55 7.31
C ASP A 87 5.26 -18.69 7.66
N GLY A 88 4.35 -19.03 6.74
CA GLY A 88 3.34 -20.08 6.92
C GLY A 88 2.16 -19.69 7.82
N SER A 89 2.07 -18.44 8.29
CA SER A 89 0.97 -17.98 9.15
C SER A 89 -0.38 -18.01 8.45
N ILE A 90 -0.42 -17.97 7.10
CA ILE A 90 -1.64 -18.13 6.29
C ILE A 90 -2.37 -19.44 6.64
N MET A 91 -1.67 -20.50 7.02
CA MET A 91 -2.27 -21.77 7.42
C MET A 91 -3.01 -21.71 8.75
N LYS A 92 -2.72 -20.69 9.57
CA LYS A 92 -3.41 -20.40 10.84
C LYS A 92 -4.50 -19.37 10.70
N ASN A 93 -4.66 -18.79 9.50
CA ASN A 93 -5.71 -17.82 9.23
C ASN A 93 -7.08 -18.52 9.41
N PRO A 94 -7.98 -18.04 10.28
CA PRO A 94 -9.24 -18.71 10.59
C PRO A 94 -10.12 -18.97 9.37
N GLU A 95 -10.14 -18.05 8.41
CA GLU A 95 -10.94 -18.18 7.20
C GLU A 95 -10.34 -19.20 6.22
N VAL A 96 -9.00 -19.27 6.12
CA VAL A 96 -8.31 -20.32 5.36
C VAL A 96 -8.62 -21.69 5.98
N VAL A 97 -8.45 -21.83 7.28
CA VAL A 97 -8.78 -23.08 8.01
C VAL A 97 -10.24 -23.45 7.75
N SER A 98 -11.18 -22.52 7.88
CA SER A 98 -12.61 -22.74 7.63
C SER A 98 -12.88 -23.25 6.23
N ALA A 99 -12.28 -22.65 5.20
CA ALA A 99 -12.45 -23.03 3.80
C ALA A 99 -12.02 -24.48 3.53
N TYR A 100 -10.81 -24.83 3.95
CA TYR A 100 -10.23 -26.14 3.68
C TYR A 100 -10.85 -27.24 4.53
N GLU A 101 -11.16 -26.99 5.79
CA GLU A 101 -11.87 -27.93 6.65
C GLU A 101 -13.29 -28.21 6.14
N TYR A 102 -13.99 -27.15 5.71
CA TYR A 102 -15.34 -27.33 5.14
C TYR A 102 -15.30 -28.21 3.88
N ALA A 103 -14.40 -27.93 2.94
CA ALA A 103 -14.25 -28.73 1.72
C ALA A 103 -13.96 -30.19 2.06
N LYS A 104 -13.02 -30.44 2.97
CA LYS A 104 -12.65 -31.78 3.41
C LYS A 104 -13.81 -32.51 4.09
N LYS A 105 -14.43 -31.87 5.08
CA LYS A 105 -15.51 -32.48 5.89
C LYS A 105 -16.74 -32.83 5.06
N ASN A 106 -17.09 -31.95 4.12
CA ASN A 106 -18.31 -32.12 3.30
C ASN A 106 -18.05 -32.76 1.94
N GLY A 107 -16.79 -33.12 1.65
CA GLY A 107 -16.42 -33.76 0.38
C GLY A 107 -16.67 -32.89 -0.85
N LYS A 108 -16.61 -31.56 -0.67
CA LYS A 108 -16.89 -30.57 -1.70
C LYS A 108 -15.62 -30.19 -2.49
N GLY A 109 -15.83 -29.66 -3.71
CA GLY A 109 -14.75 -29.09 -4.51
C GLY A 109 -14.20 -27.82 -3.89
N LEU A 110 -12.89 -27.64 -3.99
CA LEU A 110 -12.19 -26.39 -3.70
C LEU A 110 -11.74 -25.74 -5.01
N HIS A 111 -12.23 -24.55 -5.27
CA HIS A 111 -11.93 -23.78 -6.47
C HIS A 111 -11.05 -22.58 -6.12
N LEU A 112 -9.87 -22.53 -6.72
CA LEU A 112 -8.94 -21.40 -6.61
C LEU A 112 -9.00 -20.63 -7.92
N MET A 113 -9.48 -19.41 -7.92
CA MET A 113 -9.60 -18.61 -9.15
C MET A 113 -8.95 -17.22 -9.01
N GLY A 114 -8.39 -16.73 -10.08
CA GLY A 114 -7.77 -15.41 -10.12
C GLY A 114 -6.78 -15.22 -11.24
N LEU A 115 -6.21 -14.02 -11.29
CA LEU A 115 -5.20 -13.64 -12.28
C LEU A 115 -3.90 -14.43 -12.04
N THR A 116 -3.51 -15.21 -13.03
CA THR A 116 -2.38 -16.15 -12.94
C THR A 116 -1.16 -15.59 -13.68
N SER A 117 -0.42 -14.71 -13.02
CA SER A 117 0.77 -14.06 -13.56
C SER A 117 1.70 -13.56 -12.44
N THR A 118 2.87 -13.11 -12.84
CA THR A 118 3.86 -12.45 -11.96
C THR A 118 3.76 -10.92 -11.97
N GLY A 119 2.72 -10.34 -12.58
CA GLY A 119 2.56 -8.89 -12.72
C GLY A 119 2.43 -8.14 -11.39
N GLY A 120 1.90 -8.79 -10.35
CA GLY A 120 1.88 -8.25 -8.99
C GLY A 120 0.92 -7.06 -8.77
N VAL A 121 0.01 -6.79 -9.72
CA VAL A 121 -0.96 -5.70 -9.63
C VAL A 121 -2.27 -6.14 -8.98
N HIS A 122 -2.82 -7.28 -9.37
CA HIS A 122 -4.10 -7.80 -8.89
C HIS A 122 -3.97 -9.04 -8.01
N SER A 123 -2.92 -9.81 -8.22
CA SER A 123 -2.70 -11.12 -7.62
C SER A 123 -1.21 -11.44 -7.57
N SER A 124 -0.87 -12.55 -6.92
CA SER A 124 0.47 -13.12 -6.94
C SER A 124 0.41 -14.62 -7.23
N LEU A 125 1.28 -15.08 -8.11
CA LEU A 125 1.43 -16.50 -8.42
C LEU A 125 1.91 -17.29 -7.18
N ASP A 126 2.76 -16.69 -6.34
CA ASP A 126 3.23 -17.29 -5.10
C ASP A 126 2.09 -17.52 -4.10
N HIS A 127 1.10 -16.63 -4.05
CA HIS A 127 -0.11 -16.84 -3.23
C HIS A 127 -0.91 -18.05 -3.73
N LEU A 128 -1.08 -18.18 -5.05
CA LEU A 128 -1.76 -19.32 -5.65
C LEU A 128 -1.01 -20.62 -5.32
N PHE A 129 0.30 -20.67 -5.49
CA PHE A 129 1.11 -21.85 -5.18
C PHE A 129 0.94 -22.25 -3.72
N LYS A 130 0.98 -21.29 -2.80
CA LYS A 130 0.76 -21.56 -1.39
C LYS A 130 -0.64 -22.14 -1.10
N LEU A 131 -1.69 -21.61 -1.74
CA LEU A 131 -3.04 -22.15 -1.60
C LEU A 131 -3.17 -23.57 -2.13
N VAL A 132 -2.47 -23.92 -3.23
CA VAL A 132 -2.37 -25.29 -3.74
C VAL A 132 -1.65 -26.21 -2.75
N ASP A 133 -0.54 -25.75 -2.16
CA ASP A 133 0.21 -26.52 -1.16
C ASP A 133 -0.65 -26.84 0.07
N ILE A 134 -1.43 -25.88 0.54
CA ILE A 134 -2.36 -26.08 1.68
C ILE A 134 -3.39 -27.17 1.34
N ALA A 135 -3.89 -27.25 0.11
CA ALA A 135 -4.80 -28.33 -0.29
C ALA A 135 -4.13 -29.72 -0.18
N GLY A 136 -2.84 -29.79 -0.51
CA GLY A 136 -2.02 -30.99 -0.31
C GLY A 136 -1.92 -31.39 1.15
N GLU A 137 -1.68 -30.45 2.04
CA GLU A 137 -1.60 -30.71 3.48
C GLU A 137 -2.94 -31.15 4.08
N TYR A 138 -4.06 -30.64 3.59
CA TYR A 138 -5.41 -31.09 3.98
C TYR A 138 -5.81 -32.42 3.33
N GLY A 139 -5.08 -32.91 2.32
CA GLY A 139 -5.39 -34.13 1.59
C GLY A 139 -6.63 -34.02 0.71
N ILE A 140 -6.88 -32.87 0.11
CA ILE A 140 -8.03 -32.57 -0.76
C ILE A 140 -7.63 -32.13 -2.17
N SER A 141 -6.40 -32.35 -2.56
CA SER A 141 -5.88 -31.90 -3.86
C SER A 141 -6.62 -32.52 -5.05
N ASP A 142 -7.05 -33.76 -4.93
CA ASP A 142 -7.84 -34.45 -5.96
C ASP A 142 -9.19 -33.78 -6.27
N LYS A 143 -9.68 -32.94 -5.36
CA LYS A 143 -10.89 -32.11 -5.51
C LYS A 143 -10.57 -30.62 -5.53
N THR A 144 -9.32 -30.24 -5.81
CA THR A 144 -8.89 -28.86 -5.92
C THR A 144 -8.70 -28.48 -7.38
N TYR A 145 -9.40 -27.43 -7.81
CA TYR A 145 -9.50 -26.97 -9.18
C TYR A 145 -9.02 -25.53 -9.28
N VAL A 146 -8.02 -25.28 -10.12
CA VAL A 146 -7.49 -23.93 -10.37
C VAL A 146 -8.09 -23.38 -11.66
N HIS A 147 -8.68 -22.20 -11.57
CA HIS A 147 -9.24 -21.44 -12.69
C HIS A 147 -8.36 -20.23 -12.95
N CYS A 148 -7.62 -20.27 -14.05
CA CYS A 148 -6.60 -19.28 -14.38
C CYS A 148 -7.18 -18.17 -15.26
N PHE A 149 -7.07 -16.92 -14.76
CA PHE A 149 -7.33 -15.74 -15.59
C PHE A 149 -6.00 -15.26 -16.15
N MET A 150 -5.92 -15.11 -17.49
CA MET A 150 -4.68 -14.78 -18.18
C MET A 150 -4.52 -13.26 -18.23
N ASP A 151 -3.28 -12.79 -18.06
CA ASP A 151 -2.96 -11.37 -17.89
C ASP A 151 -2.73 -10.65 -19.23
N GLY A 152 -1.54 -10.64 -19.75
CA GLY A 152 -1.15 -9.98 -20.99
C GLY A 152 -1.27 -8.44 -20.99
N ARG A 153 -1.52 -7.85 -19.83
CA ARG A 153 -1.67 -6.40 -19.62
C ARG A 153 -0.66 -5.85 -18.64
N ASP A 154 -0.51 -6.52 -17.50
CA ASP A 154 0.50 -6.22 -16.47
C ASP A 154 1.77 -7.07 -16.67
N THR A 155 1.75 -7.95 -17.66
CA THR A 155 2.85 -8.79 -18.15
C THR A 155 2.86 -8.79 -19.66
N ASP A 156 3.93 -9.37 -20.27
CA ASP A 156 4.01 -9.52 -21.73
C ASP A 156 2.78 -10.25 -22.29
N PRO A 157 2.22 -9.81 -23.42
CA PRO A 157 0.96 -10.32 -23.98
C PRO A 157 0.92 -11.83 -24.27
N LYS A 158 2.05 -12.50 -24.36
CA LYS A 158 2.17 -13.95 -24.62
C LYS A 158 3.05 -14.69 -23.59
N SER A 159 3.20 -14.14 -22.39
CA SER A 159 3.96 -14.76 -21.29
C SER A 159 3.21 -15.83 -20.52
N GLY A 160 1.89 -15.87 -20.65
CA GLY A 160 1.01 -16.72 -19.84
C GLY A 160 1.27 -18.21 -19.99
N LYS A 161 1.73 -18.69 -21.15
CA LYS A 161 2.11 -20.11 -21.34
C LYS A 161 3.13 -20.56 -20.29
N GLY A 162 4.14 -19.72 -20.00
CA GLY A 162 5.15 -19.99 -18.96
C GLY A 162 4.53 -20.11 -17.57
N PHE A 163 3.63 -19.20 -17.21
CA PHE A 163 2.96 -19.24 -15.91
C PHE A 163 2.08 -20.48 -15.75
N ILE A 164 1.37 -20.87 -16.81
CA ILE A 164 0.57 -22.11 -16.80
C ILE A 164 1.46 -23.34 -16.68
N ALA A 165 2.59 -23.39 -17.41
CA ALA A 165 3.54 -24.48 -17.31
C ALA A 165 4.09 -24.64 -15.88
N ASP A 166 4.46 -23.54 -15.23
CA ASP A 166 4.94 -23.55 -13.86
C ASP A 166 3.85 -24.01 -12.88
N LEU A 167 2.62 -23.57 -13.08
CA LEU A 167 1.49 -23.99 -12.26
C LEU A 167 1.18 -25.47 -12.44
N VAL A 168 1.13 -25.97 -13.67
CA VAL A 168 0.90 -27.43 -13.95
C VAL A 168 1.96 -28.26 -13.26
N LYS A 169 3.23 -27.89 -13.40
CA LYS A 169 4.36 -28.55 -12.72
C LYS A 169 4.22 -28.51 -11.19
N HIS A 170 3.72 -27.41 -10.65
CA HIS A 170 3.50 -27.26 -9.20
C HIS A 170 2.35 -28.14 -8.70
N CYS A 171 1.30 -28.31 -9.52
CA CYS A 171 0.15 -29.13 -9.19
C CYS A 171 0.41 -30.66 -9.29
N GLU A 172 1.32 -31.09 -10.16
CA GLU A 172 1.61 -32.52 -10.40
C GLU A 172 1.83 -33.34 -9.10
N PRO A 173 2.75 -32.93 -8.19
CA PRO A 173 3.00 -33.71 -6.98
C PRO A 173 1.85 -33.68 -5.97
N THR A 174 0.96 -32.68 -6.06
CA THR A 174 -0.18 -32.54 -5.14
C THR A 174 -1.41 -33.27 -5.63
N GLY A 175 -1.57 -33.42 -6.93
CA GLY A 175 -2.77 -33.97 -7.58
C GLY A 175 -3.87 -32.92 -7.80
N ALA A 176 -3.61 -31.64 -7.59
CA ALA A 176 -4.54 -30.57 -7.95
C ALA A 176 -4.63 -30.38 -9.47
N HIS A 177 -5.75 -29.83 -9.94
CA HIS A 177 -6.06 -29.72 -11.36
C HIS A 177 -6.04 -28.25 -11.82
N VAL A 178 -5.33 -27.95 -12.90
CA VAL A 178 -5.58 -26.74 -13.67
C VAL A 178 -6.82 -26.97 -14.51
N ALA A 179 -7.96 -26.47 -14.04
CA ALA A 179 -9.28 -26.86 -14.56
C ALA A 179 -9.75 -26.01 -15.74
N SER A 180 -9.42 -24.71 -15.74
CA SER A 180 -9.84 -23.81 -16.81
C SER A 180 -8.88 -22.62 -16.98
N ILE A 181 -8.86 -22.06 -18.18
CA ILE A 181 -8.08 -20.87 -18.55
C ILE A 181 -8.98 -19.93 -19.35
N ILE A 182 -8.92 -18.63 -19.05
CA ILE A 182 -9.65 -17.60 -19.78
C ILE A 182 -8.90 -16.26 -19.65
N GLY A 183 -8.99 -15.39 -20.66
CA GLY A 183 -8.42 -14.04 -20.60
C GLY A 183 -9.12 -13.12 -19.60
N ARG A 184 -8.36 -12.24 -18.98
CA ARG A 184 -8.88 -11.24 -18.03
C ARG A 184 -9.91 -10.28 -18.64
N PHE A 185 -9.91 -10.14 -19.95
CA PHE A 185 -10.91 -9.36 -20.69
C PHE A 185 -12.34 -9.81 -20.36
N TYR A 186 -12.54 -11.11 -20.14
CA TYR A 186 -13.83 -11.71 -19.77
C TYR A 186 -14.03 -11.80 -18.26
N ALA A 187 -13.04 -12.36 -17.56
CA ALA A 187 -13.17 -12.71 -16.14
C ALA A 187 -12.96 -11.54 -15.18
N MET A 188 -12.38 -10.46 -15.64
CA MET A 188 -11.99 -9.31 -14.81
C MET A 188 -12.48 -7.98 -15.38
N ASP A 189 -13.71 -7.96 -15.90
CA ASP A 189 -14.39 -6.73 -16.27
C ASP A 189 -14.68 -5.86 -15.04
N ARG A 190 -14.79 -4.54 -15.24
CA ARG A 190 -15.17 -3.57 -14.20
C ARG A 190 -16.11 -2.47 -14.71
N ASP A 191 -16.60 -2.63 -15.95
CA ASP A 191 -17.43 -1.64 -16.65
C ASP A 191 -18.86 -2.15 -16.85
N LYS A 192 -19.28 -3.18 -16.10
CA LYS A 192 -20.60 -3.82 -16.19
C LYS A 192 -20.91 -4.35 -17.60
N ARG A 193 -19.90 -4.87 -18.26
CA ARG A 193 -20.06 -5.56 -19.54
C ARG A 193 -20.44 -7.01 -19.31
N TRP A 194 -21.69 -7.20 -18.93
CA TRP A 194 -22.22 -8.51 -18.50
C TRP A 194 -22.04 -9.61 -19.55
N ASN A 195 -22.07 -9.25 -20.85
CA ASN A 195 -21.75 -10.19 -21.92
C ASN A 195 -20.34 -10.77 -21.83
N ARG A 196 -19.34 -10.06 -21.29
CA ARG A 196 -17.99 -10.58 -21.04
C ARG A 196 -17.98 -11.43 -19.79
N VAL A 197 -18.56 -10.95 -18.71
CA VAL A 197 -18.66 -11.68 -17.43
C VAL A 197 -19.39 -13.00 -17.64
N LYS A 198 -20.43 -13.02 -18.48
CA LYS A 198 -21.18 -14.23 -18.84
C LYS A 198 -20.30 -15.33 -19.44
N VAL A 199 -19.32 -14.99 -20.28
CA VAL A 199 -18.40 -15.98 -20.86
C VAL A 199 -17.59 -16.67 -19.76
N ALA A 200 -17.08 -15.92 -18.79
CA ALA A 200 -16.35 -16.47 -17.65
C ALA A 200 -17.28 -17.27 -16.72
N TYR A 201 -18.48 -16.76 -16.45
CA TYR A 201 -19.49 -17.44 -15.67
C TYR A 201 -19.86 -18.83 -16.27
N ASP A 202 -20.13 -18.86 -17.56
CA ASP A 202 -20.48 -20.13 -18.28
C ASP A 202 -19.33 -21.12 -18.23
N GLN A 203 -18.10 -20.67 -18.35
CA GLN A 203 -16.94 -21.55 -18.20
C GLN A 203 -16.88 -22.16 -16.79
N LEU A 204 -17.00 -21.32 -15.77
CA LEU A 204 -16.86 -21.76 -14.36
C LEU A 204 -18.01 -22.65 -13.90
N VAL A 205 -19.24 -22.36 -14.32
CA VAL A 205 -20.46 -23.01 -13.80
C VAL A 205 -20.93 -24.13 -14.73
N GLU A 206 -20.86 -23.93 -16.04
CA GLU A 206 -21.38 -24.88 -17.03
C GLU A 206 -20.27 -25.67 -17.75
N GLY A 207 -19.01 -25.31 -17.55
CA GLY A 207 -17.86 -25.94 -18.22
C GLY A 207 -17.80 -25.63 -19.72
N LYS A 208 -18.36 -24.49 -20.14
CA LYS A 208 -18.31 -24.08 -21.54
C LYS A 208 -16.93 -23.58 -21.92
N GLY A 209 -16.41 -24.09 -23.01
CA GLY A 209 -15.12 -23.72 -23.56
C GLY A 209 -14.54 -24.82 -24.42
N ARG A 210 -13.45 -24.54 -25.07
CA ARG A 210 -12.72 -25.51 -25.86
C ARG A 210 -12.07 -26.56 -24.94
N GLN A 211 -12.43 -27.81 -25.13
CA GLN A 211 -11.88 -28.93 -24.36
C GLN A 211 -10.44 -29.20 -24.81
N VAL A 212 -9.51 -29.24 -23.88
CA VAL A 212 -8.10 -29.56 -24.12
C VAL A 212 -7.61 -30.56 -23.08
N SER A 213 -6.78 -31.50 -23.51
CA SER A 213 -6.17 -32.50 -22.62
C SER A 213 -4.83 -32.03 -22.02
N ASP A 214 -4.19 -31.07 -22.65
CA ASP A 214 -2.96 -30.41 -22.20
C ASP A 214 -3.21 -28.89 -22.15
N MET A 215 -3.20 -28.33 -20.95
CA MET A 215 -3.51 -26.91 -20.75
C MET A 215 -2.42 -25.98 -21.28
N VAL A 216 -1.15 -26.42 -21.25
CA VAL A 216 -0.01 -25.64 -21.77
C VAL A 216 -0.05 -25.57 -23.30
N GLU A 217 -0.27 -26.71 -23.94
CA GLU A 217 -0.44 -26.78 -25.40
C GLU A 217 -1.75 -26.09 -25.85
N GLY A 218 -2.78 -26.12 -25.02
CA GLY A 218 -4.01 -25.35 -25.22
C GLY A 218 -3.73 -23.85 -25.35
N VAL A 219 -2.92 -23.27 -24.47
CA VAL A 219 -2.49 -21.88 -24.54
C VAL A 219 -1.66 -21.62 -25.81
N GLN A 220 -0.69 -22.48 -26.13
CA GLN A 220 0.11 -22.34 -27.35
C GLN A 220 -0.77 -22.29 -28.59
N SER A 221 -1.74 -23.18 -28.69
CA SER A 221 -2.66 -23.22 -29.81
C SER A 221 -3.50 -21.94 -29.99
N CYS A 222 -3.77 -21.22 -28.89
CA CYS A 222 -4.42 -19.91 -28.98
C CYS A 222 -3.46 -18.87 -29.57
N TYR A 223 -2.17 -18.88 -29.19
CA TYR A 223 -1.17 -17.97 -29.75
C TYR A 223 -0.93 -18.19 -31.24
N ASP A 224 -1.02 -19.45 -31.70
CA ASP A 224 -0.78 -19.85 -33.09
C ASP A 224 -1.98 -19.56 -34.00
N THR A 225 -3.12 -19.16 -33.43
CA THR A 225 -4.30 -18.82 -34.21
C THR A 225 -4.13 -17.45 -34.83
N ASP A 226 -4.27 -17.33 -36.15
CA ASP A 226 -4.27 -16.04 -36.83
C ASP A 226 -5.43 -15.16 -36.34
N SER A 227 -5.10 -13.97 -35.89
CA SER A 227 -6.08 -12.97 -35.43
C SER A 227 -5.74 -11.60 -36.01
N GLU A 228 -6.62 -11.10 -36.89
CA GLU A 228 -6.49 -9.76 -37.45
C GLU A 228 -6.59 -8.66 -36.36
N ASP A 229 -7.24 -8.96 -35.22
CA ASP A 229 -7.48 -8.01 -34.14
C ASP A 229 -6.51 -8.15 -32.96
N HIS A 230 -5.38 -8.84 -33.11
CA HIS A 230 -4.42 -9.14 -32.04
C HIS A 230 -5.02 -9.83 -30.79
N LYS A 231 -6.12 -10.58 -30.98
CA LYS A 231 -6.82 -11.30 -29.91
C LYS A 231 -6.22 -12.65 -29.52
N ASN A 232 -5.13 -13.05 -30.17
CA ASN A 232 -4.37 -14.24 -29.86
C ASN A 232 -3.33 -13.99 -28.76
N THR A 233 -3.72 -13.28 -27.72
CA THR A 233 -2.89 -12.93 -26.57
C THR A 233 -3.57 -13.33 -25.28
N ASP A 234 -2.84 -13.29 -24.18
CA ASP A 234 -3.34 -13.70 -22.85
C ASP A 234 -4.62 -12.93 -22.46
N GLU A 235 -4.63 -11.61 -22.62
CA GLU A 235 -5.75 -10.76 -22.20
C GLU A 235 -7.09 -11.19 -22.81
N PHE A 236 -7.07 -11.59 -24.08
CA PHE A 236 -8.27 -11.91 -24.87
C PHE A 236 -8.49 -13.42 -25.08
N MET A 237 -7.76 -14.26 -24.34
CA MET A 237 -7.84 -15.70 -24.51
C MET A 237 -9.23 -16.23 -24.28
N GLU A 238 -9.76 -16.94 -25.27
CA GLU A 238 -11.07 -17.60 -25.19
C GLU A 238 -11.03 -18.77 -24.21
N PRO A 239 -12.19 -19.18 -23.66
CA PRO A 239 -12.26 -20.21 -22.63
C PRO A 239 -11.65 -21.55 -23.07
N LEU A 240 -10.69 -22.05 -22.29
CA LEU A 240 -10.15 -23.40 -22.35
C LEU A 240 -10.59 -24.19 -21.12
N VAL A 241 -11.02 -25.41 -21.30
CA VAL A 241 -11.48 -26.30 -20.22
C VAL A 241 -10.68 -27.60 -20.26
N ASN A 242 -10.19 -28.05 -19.12
CA ASN A 242 -9.44 -29.28 -19.01
C ASN A 242 -10.37 -30.50 -19.19
N ALA A 243 -10.12 -31.29 -20.24
CA ALA A 243 -10.91 -32.50 -20.55
C ALA A 243 -10.70 -33.64 -19.53
N ASN A 244 -9.69 -33.56 -18.67
CA ASN A 244 -9.33 -34.63 -17.73
C ASN A 244 -9.96 -34.47 -16.35
N CYS A 245 -10.70 -33.38 -16.09
CA CYS A 245 -11.36 -33.15 -14.80
C CYS A 245 -12.70 -32.43 -15.00
N ASP A 246 -13.60 -32.57 -14.04
CA ASP A 246 -14.84 -31.78 -13.95
C ASP A 246 -14.63 -30.64 -12.91
N GLY A 247 -14.07 -29.53 -13.37
CA GLY A 247 -13.80 -28.37 -12.53
C GLY A 247 -14.96 -27.37 -12.43
N ARG A 248 -16.20 -27.76 -12.79
CA ARG A 248 -17.36 -26.87 -12.66
C ARG A 248 -17.63 -26.54 -11.19
N ILE A 249 -17.93 -25.28 -10.92
CA ILE A 249 -18.37 -24.84 -9.58
C ILE A 249 -19.80 -25.29 -9.36
N LYS A 250 -20.05 -26.05 -8.29
CA LYS A 250 -21.35 -26.66 -7.96
C LYS A 250 -21.87 -26.12 -6.64
N GLU A 251 -23.15 -26.35 -6.39
CA GLU A 251 -23.80 -26.01 -5.13
C GLU A 251 -23.02 -26.55 -3.92
N GLY A 252 -22.79 -25.70 -2.95
CA GLY A 252 -22.08 -26.01 -1.72
C GLY A 252 -20.57 -26.18 -1.86
N ASP A 253 -19.97 -25.91 -3.01
CA ASP A 253 -18.52 -25.92 -3.18
C ASP A 253 -17.86 -24.73 -2.47
N VAL A 254 -16.55 -24.77 -2.38
CA VAL A 254 -15.72 -23.71 -1.81
C VAL A 254 -15.00 -22.99 -2.94
N VAL A 255 -15.06 -21.67 -2.95
CA VAL A 255 -14.32 -20.81 -3.88
C VAL A 255 -13.42 -19.88 -3.11
N ILE A 256 -12.15 -19.80 -3.47
CA ILE A 256 -11.22 -18.77 -3.05
C ILE A 256 -10.83 -17.94 -4.28
N PHE A 257 -11.23 -16.68 -4.32
CA PHE A 257 -10.77 -15.73 -5.32
C PHE A 257 -9.50 -15.04 -4.78
N PHE A 258 -8.33 -15.41 -5.32
CA PHE A 258 -7.04 -15.01 -4.74
C PHE A 258 -6.52 -13.64 -5.22
N ASN A 259 -7.30 -12.88 -5.98
CA ASN A 259 -6.98 -11.47 -6.26
C ASN A 259 -7.08 -10.64 -4.98
N TYR A 260 -6.04 -9.87 -4.66
CA TYR A 260 -6.06 -8.96 -3.51
C TYR A 260 -6.51 -7.53 -3.89
N ARG A 261 -6.49 -7.15 -5.17
CA ARG A 261 -7.07 -5.90 -5.65
C ARG A 261 -8.53 -6.11 -6.04
N ASN A 262 -9.39 -5.23 -5.54
CA ASN A 262 -10.83 -5.42 -5.54
C ASN A 262 -11.56 -5.01 -6.83
N ASP A 263 -11.06 -3.98 -7.55
CA ASP A 263 -11.82 -3.29 -8.61
C ASP A 263 -12.32 -4.21 -9.75
N ARG A 264 -11.54 -5.24 -10.08
CA ARG A 264 -11.88 -6.20 -11.15
C ARG A 264 -12.35 -7.57 -10.64
N ALA A 265 -12.47 -7.73 -9.33
CA ALA A 265 -13.00 -8.96 -8.74
C ALA A 265 -14.50 -8.86 -8.40
N LYS A 266 -15.07 -7.67 -8.38
CA LYS A 266 -16.43 -7.39 -7.93
C LYS A 266 -17.49 -8.07 -8.78
N GLU A 267 -17.44 -7.93 -10.10
CA GLU A 267 -18.53 -8.35 -10.99
C GLU A 267 -18.71 -9.84 -11.02
N LEU A 268 -17.63 -10.60 -11.14
CA LEU A 268 -17.70 -12.07 -11.10
C LEU A 268 -18.16 -12.57 -9.72
N THR A 269 -17.68 -11.96 -8.63
CA THR A 269 -18.17 -12.26 -7.28
C THR A 269 -19.67 -11.98 -7.14
N MET A 270 -20.13 -10.84 -7.69
CA MET A 270 -21.54 -10.45 -7.65
C MET A 270 -22.45 -11.50 -8.29
N VAL A 271 -22.14 -11.92 -9.50
CA VAL A 271 -23.00 -12.87 -10.24
C VAL A 271 -22.96 -14.29 -9.67
N LEU A 272 -21.88 -14.66 -8.96
CA LEU A 272 -21.78 -15.96 -8.32
C LEU A 272 -22.47 -16.01 -6.95
N THR A 273 -22.58 -14.86 -6.24
CA THR A 273 -22.96 -14.85 -4.81
C THR A 273 -24.01 -13.83 -4.40
N GLN A 274 -24.19 -12.70 -5.11
CA GLN A 274 -24.99 -11.58 -4.61
C GLN A 274 -26.27 -11.34 -5.37
N GLN A 275 -26.26 -11.47 -6.69
CA GLN A 275 -27.37 -11.03 -7.52
C GLN A 275 -27.62 -11.95 -8.70
N ASP A 276 -28.85 -12.50 -8.77
CA ASP A 276 -29.32 -13.17 -9.97
C ASP A 276 -29.53 -12.16 -11.11
N MET A 277 -29.08 -12.54 -12.31
CA MET A 277 -29.24 -11.78 -13.55
C MET A 277 -29.85 -12.70 -14.61
N PRO A 278 -31.15 -13.07 -14.49
CA PRO A 278 -31.79 -14.03 -15.38
C PRO A 278 -31.84 -13.60 -16.83
N GLU A 279 -31.96 -12.29 -17.12
CA GLU A 279 -31.92 -11.77 -18.48
C GLU A 279 -30.55 -11.95 -19.14
N GLU A 280 -29.49 -12.04 -18.35
CA GLU A 280 -28.12 -12.35 -18.80
C GLU A 280 -27.79 -13.84 -18.69
N GLY A 281 -28.74 -14.64 -18.18
CA GLY A 281 -28.55 -16.08 -17.98
C GLY A 281 -27.55 -16.43 -16.89
N MET A 282 -27.42 -15.60 -15.87
CA MET A 282 -26.54 -15.83 -14.72
C MET A 282 -27.36 -15.90 -13.42
N HIS A 283 -27.03 -16.87 -12.57
CA HIS A 283 -27.67 -17.08 -11.29
C HIS A 283 -26.64 -17.32 -10.20
N THR A 284 -26.92 -16.84 -9.01
CA THR A 284 -26.10 -17.13 -7.83
C THR A 284 -26.14 -18.64 -7.52
N ILE A 285 -25.02 -19.15 -7.00
CA ILE A 285 -24.89 -20.59 -6.73
C ILE A 285 -25.28 -20.84 -5.27
N PRO A 286 -26.33 -21.64 -5.00
CA PRO A 286 -26.78 -21.90 -3.64
C PRO A 286 -25.74 -22.58 -2.77
N GLY A 287 -25.62 -22.15 -1.52
CA GLY A 287 -24.75 -22.78 -0.53
C GLY A 287 -23.25 -22.64 -0.79
N LEU A 288 -22.86 -21.86 -1.79
CA LEU A 288 -21.44 -21.63 -2.12
C LEU A 288 -20.71 -21.00 -0.94
N GLN A 289 -19.60 -21.61 -0.53
CA GLN A 289 -18.71 -21.04 0.47
C GLN A 289 -17.66 -20.18 -0.25
N TYR A 290 -17.88 -18.88 -0.27
CA TYR A 290 -17.09 -17.96 -1.10
C TYR A 290 -16.16 -17.10 -0.26
N TYR A 291 -14.88 -17.14 -0.59
CA TYR A 291 -13.81 -16.45 0.11
C TYR A 291 -13.12 -15.45 -0.83
N CYS A 292 -13.15 -14.19 -0.43
CA CYS A 292 -12.41 -13.11 -1.08
C CYS A 292 -11.05 -12.96 -0.41
N MET A 293 -9.98 -12.80 -1.17
CA MET A 293 -8.64 -12.56 -0.58
C MET A 293 -8.64 -11.31 0.31
N THR A 294 -9.28 -10.24 -0.17
CA THR A 294 -9.47 -8.96 0.51
C THR A 294 -10.93 -8.51 0.36
N PRO A 295 -11.40 -7.47 1.09
CA PRO A 295 -12.75 -6.95 0.89
C PRO A 295 -12.93 -6.40 -0.54
N TYR A 296 -13.86 -6.97 -1.31
CA TYR A 296 -14.12 -6.52 -2.67
C TYR A 296 -15.18 -5.40 -2.72
N ASP A 297 -16.23 -5.52 -1.93
CA ASP A 297 -17.27 -4.51 -1.81
C ASP A 297 -17.91 -4.57 -0.42
N ALA A 298 -18.11 -3.41 0.21
CA ALA A 298 -18.70 -3.34 1.54
C ALA A 298 -20.18 -3.79 1.59
N SER A 299 -20.86 -3.79 0.45
CA SER A 299 -22.25 -4.23 0.33
C SER A 299 -22.42 -5.74 0.19
N PHE A 300 -21.34 -6.49 -0.08
CA PHE A 300 -21.42 -7.94 -0.25
C PHE A 300 -21.70 -8.63 1.07
N THR A 301 -22.66 -9.58 1.03
CA THR A 301 -23.09 -10.38 2.18
C THR A 301 -22.84 -11.86 1.92
N GLY A 302 -22.66 -12.64 2.99
CA GLY A 302 -22.47 -14.08 2.90
C GLY A 302 -21.14 -14.51 2.27
N VAL A 303 -20.19 -13.62 2.09
CA VAL A 303 -18.84 -13.91 1.66
C VAL A 303 -17.88 -13.81 2.84
N HIS A 304 -16.82 -14.59 2.80
CA HIS A 304 -15.74 -14.57 3.77
C HIS A 304 -14.57 -13.76 3.23
N ILE A 305 -13.75 -13.19 4.12
CA ILE A 305 -12.61 -12.36 3.73
C ILE A 305 -11.36 -12.90 4.42
N LEU A 306 -10.38 -13.37 3.64
CA LEU A 306 -9.16 -13.97 4.20
C LEU A 306 -8.29 -12.91 4.91
N PHE A 307 -8.12 -11.76 4.29
CA PHE A 307 -7.35 -10.64 4.82
C PHE A 307 -8.23 -9.38 4.89
N PRO A 308 -8.97 -9.20 5.99
CA PRO A 308 -9.81 -8.03 6.17
C PRO A 308 -8.97 -6.76 6.27
N LYS A 309 -9.59 -5.62 5.92
CA LYS A 309 -8.97 -4.32 6.11
C LYS A 309 -8.88 -4.03 7.62
N GLU A 310 -7.68 -3.87 8.12
CA GLU A 310 -7.47 -3.50 9.51
C GLU A 310 -7.70 -2.00 9.69
N ASN A 311 -8.51 -1.64 10.69
CA ASN A 311 -8.57 -0.27 11.15
C ASN A 311 -7.29 0.03 11.94
N VAL A 312 -6.65 1.15 11.64
CA VAL A 312 -5.47 1.60 12.35
C VAL A 312 -5.91 2.33 13.61
N HIS A 313 -6.04 1.60 14.71
CA HIS A 313 -6.41 2.14 16.02
C HIS A 313 -5.19 2.61 16.81
N ASN A 314 -5.44 3.48 17.79
CA ASN A 314 -4.40 4.05 18.65
C ASN A 314 -3.25 4.66 17.87
N THR A 315 -3.58 5.42 16.80
CA THR A 315 -2.63 6.32 16.17
C THR A 315 -2.18 7.39 17.17
N LEU A 316 -1.09 8.06 16.89
CA LEU A 316 -0.58 9.13 17.78
C LEU A 316 -1.65 10.17 18.09
N GLY A 317 -2.38 10.66 17.08
CA GLY A 317 -3.48 11.61 17.27
C GLY A 317 -4.61 11.07 18.13
N GLU A 318 -5.03 9.83 17.90
CA GLU A 318 -6.06 9.15 18.72
C GLU A 318 -5.61 8.99 20.17
N PHE A 319 -4.37 8.54 20.37
CA PHE A 319 -3.82 8.29 21.70
C PHE A 319 -3.67 9.58 22.51
N ILE A 320 -3.15 10.65 21.91
CA ILE A 320 -3.06 11.99 22.53
C ILE A 320 -4.44 12.50 22.96
N SER A 321 -5.45 12.35 22.09
CA SER A 321 -6.83 12.71 22.39
C SER A 321 -7.38 11.93 23.60
N LYS A 322 -7.14 10.62 23.65
CA LYS A 322 -7.54 9.76 24.79
C LYS A 322 -6.88 10.15 26.12
N GLN A 323 -5.74 10.83 26.08
CA GLN A 323 -5.09 11.40 27.27
C GLN A 323 -5.67 12.75 27.68
N GLY A 324 -6.66 13.29 26.94
CA GLY A 324 -7.24 14.61 27.17
C GLY A 324 -6.31 15.78 26.83
N LEU A 325 -5.29 15.52 26.01
CA LEU A 325 -4.30 16.51 25.58
C LEU A 325 -4.75 17.18 24.28
N LYS A 326 -4.20 18.39 24.02
CA LYS A 326 -4.51 19.19 22.84
C LYS A 326 -3.46 19.05 21.77
N GLN A 327 -3.90 18.97 20.52
CA GLN A 327 -3.01 18.82 19.38
C GLN A 327 -3.40 19.73 18.22
N LEU A 328 -2.41 20.10 17.40
CA LEU A 328 -2.60 20.88 16.18
C LEU A 328 -1.97 20.15 14.99
N HIS A 329 -2.73 20.01 13.91
CA HIS A 329 -2.26 19.50 12.63
C HIS A 329 -2.33 20.60 11.59
N THR A 330 -1.22 20.86 10.89
CA THR A 330 -1.15 21.94 9.90
C THR A 330 -0.33 21.61 8.69
N ALA A 331 -0.83 22.01 7.53
CA ALA A 331 -0.14 21.96 6.25
C ALA A 331 -0.84 22.89 5.23
N GLU A 332 -0.22 23.07 4.09
CA GLU A 332 -0.93 23.61 2.92
C GLU A 332 -1.74 22.54 2.20
N THR A 333 -2.65 22.93 1.28
CA THR A 333 -3.68 22.07 0.66
C THR A 333 -3.12 20.75 0.13
N GLU A 334 -1.98 20.75 -0.55
CA GLU A 334 -1.38 19.55 -1.16
C GLU A 334 -1.02 18.47 -0.14
N LYS A 335 -0.74 18.86 1.11
CA LYS A 335 -0.32 17.93 2.17
C LYS A 335 -1.26 17.91 3.38
N TYR A 336 -2.39 18.59 3.28
CA TYR A 336 -3.36 18.63 4.39
C TYR A 336 -3.93 17.24 4.73
N ALA A 337 -4.32 16.47 3.72
CA ALA A 337 -4.80 15.10 3.92
C ALA A 337 -3.74 14.19 4.56
N HIS A 338 -2.46 14.45 4.30
CA HIS A 338 -1.35 13.64 4.84
C HIS A 338 -1.20 13.83 6.35
N VAL A 339 -1.23 15.05 6.84
CA VAL A 339 -1.16 15.32 8.30
C VAL A 339 -2.48 15.12 9.04
N THR A 340 -3.58 14.84 8.34
CA THR A 340 -4.92 14.61 8.92
C THR A 340 -5.39 13.19 8.68
N PHE A 341 -5.97 12.91 7.54
CA PHE A 341 -6.55 11.61 7.19
C PHE A 341 -5.54 10.45 7.32
N PHE A 342 -4.39 10.53 6.63
CA PHE A 342 -3.41 9.44 6.65
C PHE A 342 -2.71 9.33 8.00
N PHE A 343 -2.30 10.42 8.59
CA PHE A 343 -1.68 10.46 9.92
C PHE A 343 -2.62 9.89 11.01
N ASN A 344 -3.91 10.12 10.88
CA ASN A 344 -4.94 9.60 11.78
C ASN A 344 -5.46 8.19 11.39
N GLY A 345 -4.71 7.45 10.58
CA GLY A 345 -5.04 6.05 10.27
C GLY A 345 -6.25 5.85 9.36
N GLY A 346 -6.56 6.84 8.50
CA GLY A 346 -7.71 6.82 7.60
C GLY A 346 -8.96 7.46 8.19
N ARG A 347 -8.82 8.26 9.26
CA ARG A 347 -9.92 8.98 9.88
C ARG A 347 -10.00 10.43 9.37
N GLU A 348 -11.13 10.79 8.78
CA GLU A 348 -11.39 12.14 8.26
C GLU A 348 -11.73 13.14 9.38
N THR A 349 -12.57 12.71 10.32
CA THR A 349 -13.06 13.58 11.42
C THR A 349 -11.96 13.82 12.45
N PRO A 350 -11.71 15.07 12.87
CA PRO A 350 -10.78 15.37 13.96
C PRO A 350 -11.09 14.59 15.23
N TYR A 351 -10.08 14.27 16.02
CA TYR A 351 -10.24 13.76 17.37
C TYR A 351 -10.60 14.89 18.33
N GLU A 352 -11.13 14.54 19.49
CA GLU A 352 -11.36 15.53 20.55
C GLU A 352 -10.03 16.19 20.96
N GLY A 353 -10.00 17.51 20.99
CA GLY A 353 -8.78 18.28 21.27
C GLY A 353 -7.83 18.45 20.07
N GLU A 354 -8.21 17.99 18.89
CA GLU A 354 -7.48 18.19 17.65
C GLU A 354 -8.00 19.42 16.89
N ASP A 355 -7.17 20.45 16.81
CA ASP A 355 -7.36 21.60 15.92
C ASP A 355 -6.59 21.42 14.61
N ARG A 356 -7.06 22.02 13.54
CA ARG A 356 -6.45 21.95 12.20
C ARG A 356 -6.30 23.34 11.60
N ILE A 357 -5.11 23.62 11.03
CA ILE A 357 -4.87 24.82 10.24
C ILE A 357 -4.56 24.39 8.81
N LEU A 358 -5.44 24.76 7.88
CA LEU A 358 -5.24 24.58 6.45
C LEU A 358 -4.85 25.91 5.82
N VAL A 359 -3.75 25.91 5.08
CA VAL A 359 -3.30 27.03 4.24
C VAL A 359 -3.51 26.64 2.78
N ALA A 360 -4.11 27.54 1.99
CA ALA A 360 -4.32 27.26 0.57
C ALA A 360 -2.97 27.23 -0.19
N SER A 361 -2.74 26.18 -0.96
CA SER A 361 -1.62 26.13 -1.90
C SER A 361 -1.81 27.12 -3.02
N PRO A 362 -0.72 27.67 -3.62
CA PRO A 362 -0.84 28.65 -4.70
C PRO A 362 -1.50 28.03 -5.94
N LYS A 363 -2.37 28.80 -6.59
CA LYS A 363 -3.08 28.38 -7.82
C LYS A 363 -2.21 28.62 -9.05
N VAL A 364 -1.17 27.82 -9.21
CA VAL A 364 -0.25 27.81 -10.36
C VAL A 364 -0.39 26.49 -11.12
N ALA A 365 -0.01 26.47 -12.40
CA ALA A 365 -0.07 25.26 -13.22
C ALA A 365 0.88 24.17 -12.72
N THR A 366 2.10 24.58 -12.34
CA THR A 366 3.16 23.73 -11.77
C THR A 366 3.91 24.52 -10.73
N TYR A 367 4.44 23.85 -9.70
CA TYR A 367 5.03 24.54 -8.56
C TYR A 367 6.46 25.07 -8.77
N ASP A 368 7.09 24.77 -9.90
CA ASP A 368 8.30 25.47 -10.34
C ASP A 368 8.07 26.97 -10.60
N LEU A 369 6.82 27.36 -10.90
CA LEU A 369 6.43 28.75 -11.04
C LEU A 369 6.34 29.51 -9.71
N LYS A 370 6.19 28.79 -8.60
CA LYS A 370 6.17 29.35 -7.25
C LYS A 370 6.78 28.34 -6.25
N PRO A 371 8.11 28.18 -6.24
CA PRO A 371 8.79 27.14 -5.45
C PRO A 371 8.62 27.24 -3.94
N GLU A 372 8.45 28.46 -3.41
CA GLU A 372 8.14 28.67 -2.00
C GLU A 372 6.75 28.17 -1.62
N MET A 373 5.87 27.93 -2.60
CA MET A 373 4.50 27.51 -2.40
C MET A 373 3.79 28.37 -1.34
N SER A 374 3.21 27.79 -0.31
CA SER A 374 2.64 28.52 0.83
C SER A 374 3.42 28.30 2.13
N ALA A 375 4.69 27.87 2.04
CA ALA A 375 5.50 27.53 3.20
C ALA A 375 5.61 28.68 4.21
N TYR A 376 5.82 29.90 3.76
CA TYR A 376 5.94 31.07 4.64
C TYR A 376 4.63 31.38 5.39
N GLU A 377 3.47 31.24 4.73
CA GLU A 377 2.18 31.41 5.39
C GLU A 377 1.89 30.29 6.41
N VAL A 378 2.22 29.04 6.06
CA VAL A 378 2.15 27.89 6.99
C VAL A 378 3.02 28.19 8.22
N LYS A 379 4.27 28.63 7.99
CA LYS A 379 5.21 28.99 9.05
C LYS A 379 4.67 30.12 9.93
N ASP A 380 4.13 31.19 9.35
CA ASP A 380 3.62 32.32 10.12
C ASP A 380 2.47 31.92 11.04
N LYS A 381 1.47 31.18 10.53
CA LYS A 381 0.34 30.68 11.32
C LYS A 381 0.80 29.68 12.38
N LEU A 382 1.77 28.84 12.05
CA LEU A 382 2.32 27.87 13.00
C LEU A 382 3.07 28.56 14.14
N VAL A 383 3.90 29.56 13.85
CA VAL A 383 4.63 30.34 14.86
C VAL A 383 3.66 31.07 15.78
N GLU A 384 2.58 31.64 15.25
CA GLU A 384 1.52 32.23 16.06
C GLU A 384 0.88 31.19 17.00
N ALA A 385 0.48 30.03 16.51
CA ALA A 385 -0.06 28.96 17.30
C ALA A 385 0.90 28.39 18.36
N ILE A 386 2.20 28.32 18.05
CA ILE A 386 3.24 27.92 19.01
C ILE A 386 3.32 28.94 20.16
N LYS A 387 3.32 30.24 19.85
CA LYS A 387 3.38 31.31 20.84
C LYS A 387 2.14 31.39 21.76
N GLU A 388 0.97 30.98 21.28
CA GLU A 388 -0.21 30.81 22.12
C GLU A 388 0.00 29.75 23.21
N ASN A 389 0.93 28.83 22.99
CA ASN A 389 1.33 27.79 23.95
C ASN A 389 0.16 26.90 24.44
N LYS A 390 -0.83 26.69 23.56
CA LYS A 390 -2.10 26.00 23.84
C LYS A 390 -2.00 24.48 23.67
N TYR A 391 -1.15 24.03 22.75
CA TYR A 391 -1.08 22.63 22.33
C TYR A 391 0.02 21.86 23.04
N ASP A 392 -0.23 20.58 23.32
CA ASP A 392 0.73 19.63 23.89
C ASP A 392 1.53 18.94 22.78
N PHE A 393 0.89 18.73 21.62
CA PHE A 393 1.51 18.17 20.42
C PHE A 393 1.15 18.99 19.18
N ILE A 394 2.12 19.18 18.30
CA ILE A 394 1.94 19.85 17.00
C ILE A 394 2.59 19.01 15.91
N VAL A 395 1.92 18.81 14.79
CA VAL A 395 2.50 18.27 13.57
C VAL A 395 2.32 19.23 12.40
N VAL A 396 3.39 19.45 11.66
CA VAL A 396 3.42 20.29 10.44
C VAL A 396 4.09 19.55 9.30
N ASN A 397 3.57 19.75 8.09
CA ASN A 397 4.21 19.31 6.86
C ASN A 397 4.55 20.53 5.98
N PHE A 398 5.79 20.60 5.50
CA PHE A 398 6.25 21.52 4.46
C PHE A 398 6.37 20.77 3.14
N ALA A 399 5.51 21.10 2.18
CA ALA A 399 5.30 20.36 0.94
C ALA A 399 6.40 20.51 -0.13
N ASN A 400 7.26 21.52 0.02
CA ASN A 400 8.08 22.07 -1.05
C ASN A 400 9.04 21.07 -1.70
N GLY A 401 9.77 20.27 -0.92
CA GLY A 401 10.77 19.33 -1.43
C GLY A 401 10.16 18.28 -2.36
N ASP A 402 8.97 17.80 -2.03
CA ASP A 402 8.24 16.84 -2.84
C ASP A 402 7.54 17.48 -4.03
N MET A 403 6.69 18.46 -3.78
CA MET A 403 5.85 19.04 -4.83
C MET A 403 6.65 19.76 -5.91
N VAL A 404 7.70 20.50 -5.55
CA VAL A 404 8.60 21.12 -6.50
C VAL A 404 9.55 20.08 -7.11
N GLY A 405 9.97 19.08 -6.35
CA GLY A 405 10.75 17.94 -6.82
C GLY A 405 10.10 17.22 -8.01
N HIS A 406 8.79 17.04 -7.97
CA HIS A 406 8.01 16.43 -9.05
C HIS A 406 8.06 17.22 -10.37
N THR A 407 8.42 18.49 -10.36
CA THR A 407 8.56 19.28 -11.59
C THR A 407 9.85 18.97 -12.36
N GLY A 408 10.87 18.45 -11.69
CA GLY A 408 12.19 18.19 -12.27
C GLY A 408 12.98 19.45 -12.63
N VAL A 409 12.50 20.62 -12.22
CA VAL A 409 13.15 21.92 -12.50
C VAL A 409 14.17 22.23 -11.40
N TYR A 410 15.43 21.97 -11.66
CA TYR A 410 16.53 22.02 -10.67
C TYR A 410 16.57 23.35 -9.88
N GLU A 411 16.59 24.49 -10.57
CA GLU A 411 16.64 25.82 -9.94
C GLU A 411 15.41 26.12 -9.08
N ALA A 412 14.25 25.56 -9.43
CA ALA A 412 13.06 25.69 -8.62
C ALA A 412 13.17 24.86 -7.34
N ILE A 413 13.74 23.68 -7.43
CA ILE A 413 13.98 22.80 -6.27
C ILE A 413 14.97 23.48 -5.29
N GLU A 414 16.04 24.14 -5.78
CA GLU A 414 16.96 24.93 -4.95
C GLU A 414 16.22 26.04 -4.16
N LYS A 415 15.31 26.75 -4.82
CA LYS A 415 14.49 27.78 -4.15
C LYS A 415 13.53 27.19 -3.12
N ALA A 416 12.94 26.03 -3.44
CA ALA A 416 12.07 25.29 -2.53
C ALA A 416 12.83 24.86 -1.26
N VAL A 417 14.01 24.28 -1.42
CA VAL A 417 14.88 23.85 -0.31
C VAL A 417 15.28 25.05 0.56
N THR A 418 15.65 26.17 -0.05
CA THR A 418 15.97 27.40 0.66
C THR A 418 14.78 27.93 1.47
N ALA A 419 13.59 27.94 0.90
CA ALA A 419 12.38 28.38 1.59
C ALA A 419 12.08 27.51 2.81
N VAL A 420 12.24 26.19 2.70
CA VAL A 420 12.06 25.26 3.81
C VAL A 420 13.08 25.50 4.92
N ASP A 421 14.37 25.68 4.60
CA ASP A 421 15.42 25.99 5.61
C ASP A 421 15.07 27.25 6.41
N ASN A 422 14.61 28.31 5.74
CA ASN A 422 14.14 29.52 6.39
C ASN A 422 12.94 29.30 7.30
N CYS A 423 11.96 28.53 6.87
CA CYS A 423 10.77 28.20 7.66
C CYS A 423 11.13 27.37 8.89
N VAL A 424 11.99 26.35 8.73
CA VAL A 424 12.48 25.51 9.84
C VAL A 424 13.15 26.38 10.91
N LYS A 425 13.97 27.34 10.50
CA LYS A 425 14.64 28.29 11.42
C LYS A 425 13.63 29.02 12.31
N ASP A 426 12.62 29.62 11.71
CA ASP A 426 11.65 30.42 12.44
C ASP A 426 10.79 29.55 13.37
N VAL A 427 10.39 28.39 12.91
CA VAL A 427 9.57 27.45 13.69
C VAL A 427 10.35 26.89 14.88
N VAL A 428 11.56 26.39 14.68
CA VAL A 428 12.40 25.84 15.76
C VAL A 428 12.72 26.93 16.79
N THR A 429 13.03 28.14 16.34
CA THR A 429 13.28 29.27 17.25
C THR A 429 12.08 29.55 18.15
N ALA A 430 10.86 29.66 17.55
CA ALA A 430 9.65 29.90 18.31
C ALA A 430 9.30 28.72 19.24
N ALA A 431 9.51 27.48 18.80
CA ALA A 431 9.26 26.28 19.61
C ALA A 431 10.17 26.23 20.85
N ASN A 432 11.46 26.52 20.68
CA ASN A 432 12.41 26.56 21.79
C ASN A 432 12.06 27.64 22.83
N GLU A 433 11.60 28.82 22.40
CA GLU A 433 11.23 29.92 23.28
C GLU A 433 10.10 29.55 24.25
N VAL A 434 9.21 28.64 23.88
CA VAL A 434 8.05 28.21 24.70
C VAL A 434 8.19 26.80 25.24
N GLY A 435 9.34 26.16 25.07
CA GLY A 435 9.69 24.87 25.69
C GLY A 435 9.18 23.63 24.97
N TYR A 436 8.91 23.68 23.66
CA TYR A 436 8.73 22.48 22.87
C TYR A 436 10.06 21.80 22.61
N GLU A 437 10.05 20.48 22.60
CA GLU A 437 11.09 19.68 21.99
C GLU A 437 10.65 19.28 20.57
N THR A 438 11.54 19.34 19.61
CA THR A 438 11.19 19.20 18.19
C THR A 438 11.89 18.00 17.58
N ILE A 439 11.12 17.15 16.89
CA ILE A 439 11.64 16.13 15.97
C ILE A 439 11.42 16.63 14.54
N ILE A 440 12.49 16.63 13.74
CA ILE A 440 12.46 16.98 12.32
C ILE A 440 12.76 15.71 11.51
N ILE A 441 11.85 15.37 10.59
CA ILE A 441 11.96 14.20 9.70
C ILE A 441 11.56 14.57 8.28
N ALA A 442 11.66 13.60 7.39
CA ALA A 442 10.89 13.56 6.15
C ALA A 442 10.11 12.23 6.08
N ASP A 443 9.19 12.13 5.16
CA ASP A 443 8.34 10.96 4.94
C ASP A 443 8.86 10.05 3.81
N HIS A 444 9.63 10.62 2.89
CA HIS A 444 10.38 9.97 1.80
C HIS A 444 11.35 10.95 1.18
N GLY A 445 12.22 10.50 0.28
CA GLY A 445 13.09 11.37 -0.51
C GLY A 445 12.46 11.74 -1.87
N ASN A 446 12.86 12.90 -2.38
CA ASN A 446 12.54 13.40 -3.73
C ASN A 446 13.60 14.44 -4.16
N ALA A 447 13.72 15.57 -3.46
CA ALA A 447 14.65 16.66 -3.77
C ALA A 447 16.14 16.28 -3.62
N ASP A 448 16.43 15.18 -2.97
CA ASP A 448 17.75 14.56 -2.85
C ASP A 448 18.20 13.79 -4.10
N ASN A 449 17.34 13.66 -5.11
CA ASN A 449 17.63 12.92 -6.34
C ASN A 449 16.89 13.49 -7.56
N ALA A 450 17.26 14.71 -7.96
CA ALA A 450 16.59 15.43 -9.05
C ALA A 450 17.14 15.14 -10.46
N ILE A 451 18.19 14.34 -10.59
CA ILE A 451 18.82 14.01 -11.88
C ILE A 451 19.01 12.49 -11.99
N ASN A 452 18.50 11.92 -13.07
CA ASN A 452 18.72 10.53 -13.42
C ASN A 452 20.18 10.22 -13.82
N ALA A 453 20.58 8.96 -13.84
CA ALA A 453 21.92 8.52 -14.22
C ALA A 453 22.30 8.93 -15.65
N ASP A 454 21.34 9.10 -16.55
CA ASP A 454 21.53 9.57 -17.93
C ASP A 454 21.57 11.11 -18.06
N GLY A 455 21.47 11.83 -16.95
CA GLY A 455 21.49 13.30 -16.90
C GLY A 455 20.14 13.97 -17.14
N THR A 456 19.06 13.21 -17.36
CA THR A 456 17.71 13.78 -17.49
C THR A 456 17.12 14.13 -16.13
N PRO A 457 16.16 15.07 -16.06
CA PRO A 457 15.45 15.36 -14.82
C PRO A 457 14.75 14.12 -14.25
N ASN A 458 14.93 13.89 -12.94
CA ASN A 458 14.16 12.90 -12.21
C ASN A 458 13.00 13.60 -11.50
N THR A 459 11.79 13.08 -11.68
CA THR A 459 10.56 13.57 -11.05
C THR A 459 9.96 12.58 -10.07
N ALA A 460 10.58 11.42 -9.90
CA ALA A 460 10.13 10.36 -9.01
C ALA A 460 10.75 10.53 -7.60
N HIS A 461 10.15 9.86 -6.62
CA HIS A 461 10.74 9.75 -5.29
C HIS A 461 12.06 8.97 -5.33
N SER A 462 12.82 9.04 -4.24
CA SER A 462 14.05 8.26 -4.08
C SER A 462 13.85 7.09 -3.10
N LEU A 463 14.77 6.13 -3.14
CA LEU A 463 14.87 5.05 -2.15
C LEU A 463 15.74 5.44 -0.95
N ASN A 464 16.24 6.66 -0.93
CA ASN A 464 17.17 7.12 0.09
C ASN A 464 16.50 7.21 1.47
N PRO A 465 17.26 7.04 2.56
CA PRO A 465 16.78 7.30 3.90
C PRO A 465 16.45 8.79 4.09
N VAL A 466 15.75 9.08 5.18
CA VAL A 466 15.34 10.42 5.56
C VAL A 466 15.94 10.80 6.91
N PRO A 467 16.11 12.10 7.21
CA PRO A 467 16.68 12.54 8.48
C PRO A 467 15.73 12.32 9.66
N PHE A 468 16.33 12.10 10.83
CA PHE A 468 15.69 12.23 12.13
C PHE A 468 16.58 13.11 13.00
N ILE A 469 16.16 14.34 13.27
CA ILE A 469 16.89 15.31 14.08
C ILE A 469 16.06 15.60 15.32
N TYR A 470 16.65 15.44 16.50
CA TYR A 470 15.99 15.72 17.77
C TYR A 470 16.54 16.98 18.41
N VAL A 471 15.79 18.08 18.34
CA VAL A 471 16.12 19.38 18.92
C VAL A 471 15.69 19.38 20.39
N THR A 472 16.67 19.29 21.29
CA THR A 472 16.49 19.23 22.74
C THR A 472 17.59 20.00 23.46
N GLU A 473 17.30 20.44 24.67
CA GLU A 473 18.31 21.05 25.55
C GLU A 473 19.16 19.99 26.30
N ASN A 474 18.78 18.72 26.23
CA ASN A 474 19.52 17.65 26.89
C ASN A 474 20.72 17.20 26.03
N GLU A 475 21.91 17.64 26.40
CA GLU A 475 23.18 17.37 25.69
C GLU A 475 23.64 15.89 25.79
N HIS A 476 23.03 15.06 26.65
CA HIS A 476 23.44 13.69 26.87
C HIS A 476 22.64 12.69 26.05
N VAL A 477 21.55 13.11 25.45
CA VAL A 477 20.66 12.26 24.65
C VAL A 477 21.32 11.80 23.35
N LYS A 478 21.10 10.56 23.01
CA LYS A 478 21.45 9.95 21.71
C LYS A 478 20.20 9.51 20.99
N VAL A 479 20.30 9.34 19.69
CA VAL A 479 19.22 8.79 18.88
C VAL A 479 19.73 7.67 17.98
N LYS A 480 18.88 6.69 17.74
CA LYS A 480 19.16 5.52 16.89
C LYS A 480 18.62 5.71 15.49
N ASN A 481 19.20 4.99 14.53
CA ASN A 481 18.58 4.77 13.23
C ASN A 481 17.31 3.91 13.39
N GLY A 482 16.33 4.12 12.53
CA GLY A 482 15.09 3.39 12.59
C GLY A 482 14.29 3.47 11.29
N VAL A 483 12.98 3.39 11.45
CA VAL A 483 11.99 3.49 10.37
C VAL A 483 10.94 4.54 10.71
N LEU A 484 10.09 4.92 9.77
CA LEU A 484 9.06 5.95 10.02
C LEU A 484 8.09 5.57 11.14
N ALA A 485 7.82 4.27 11.32
CA ALA A 485 6.98 3.75 12.40
C ALA A 485 7.51 4.03 13.82
N ASP A 486 8.79 4.38 13.95
CA ASP A 486 9.44 4.63 15.24
C ASP A 486 9.27 6.09 15.72
N VAL A 487 8.72 6.95 14.87
CA VAL A 487 8.56 8.38 15.18
C VAL A 487 7.51 8.61 16.27
N ALA A 488 6.33 7.98 16.18
CA ALA A 488 5.29 8.16 17.19
C ALA A 488 5.73 7.67 18.59
N PRO A 489 6.34 6.49 18.76
CA PRO A 489 6.93 6.09 20.04
C PRO A 489 7.92 7.12 20.60
N SER A 490 8.77 7.71 19.76
CA SER A 490 9.75 8.72 20.16
C SER A 490 9.07 10.05 20.57
N ILE A 491 7.98 10.44 19.93
CA ILE A 491 7.16 11.59 20.36
C ILE A 491 6.52 11.32 21.72
N LEU A 492 5.99 10.11 21.93
CA LEU A 492 5.41 9.73 23.23
C LEU A 492 6.46 9.74 24.35
N HIS A 493 7.71 9.34 24.06
CA HIS A 493 8.83 9.48 25.00
C HIS A 493 8.99 10.93 25.47
N ILE A 494 9.07 11.88 24.53
CA ILE A 494 9.18 13.32 24.83
C ILE A 494 8.02 13.78 25.73
N MET A 495 6.81 13.33 25.41
CA MET A 495 5.62 13.71 26.15
C MET A 495 5.48 12.97 27.49
N GLY A 496 6.38 12.05 27.83
CA GLY A 496 6.32 11.26 29.05
C GLY A 496 5.13 10.30 29.12
N LEU A 497 4.64 9.87 27.96
CA LEU A 497 3.47 8.99 27.80
C LEU A 497 3.92 7.56 27.52
N LYS A 498 3.24 6.59 28.11
CA LYS A 498 3.49 5.17 27.85
C LYS A 498 2.94 4.79 26.46
N GLN A 499 3.78 4.20 25.64
CA GLN A 499 3.42 3.67 24.33
C GLN A 499 2.29 2.62 24.42
N PRO A 500 1.21 2.74 23.61
CA PRO A 500 0.15 1.73 23.57
C PRO A 500 0.64 0.45 22.88
N GLU A 501 0.00 -0.68 23.20
CA GLU A 501 0.42 -2.01 22.71
C GLU A 501 0.34 -2.15 21.18
N GLU A 502 -0.56 -1.44 20.56
CA GLU A 502 -0.74 -1.44 19.09
C GLU A 502 0.42 -0.77 18.35
N MET A 503 1.14 0.15 19.00
CA MET A 503 2.36 0.73 18.44
C MET A 503 3.52 -0.24 18.62
N THR A 504 3.96 -0.88 17.55
CA THR A 504 5.07 -1.83 17.55
C THR A 504 6.41 -1.21 17.18
N GLY A 505 6.40 0.08 16.80
CA GLY A 505 7.61 0.87 16.57
C GLY A 505 8.47 1.00 17.83
N GLN A 506 9.73 1.33 17.64
CA GLN A 506 10.69 1.47 18.74
C GLN A 506 10.86 2.96 19.09
N ASP A 507 11.08 3.23 20.35
CA ASP A 507 11.59 4.52 20.78
C ASP A 507 13.04 4.68 20.33
N LEU A 508 13.33 5.74 19.58
CA LEU A 508 14.67 6.00 19.06
C LEU A 508 15.52 6.86 19.99
N ILE A 509 14.94 7.43 21.05
CA ILE A 509 15.62 8.31 21.99
C ILE A 509 16.26 7.48 23.11
N GLU A 510 17.54 7.71 23.36
CA GLU A 510 18.32 7.09 24.45
C GLU A 510 18.78 8.20 25.41
N ASP A 511 18.22 8.19 26.64
CA ASP A 511 18.59 9.11 27.74
C ASP A 511 19.94 8.76 28.38
#